data_ed74cdb83ad8b4af70901d68d337c314
#
_entry.id   ed74cdb83ad8b4af70901d68d337c314
#
_cell.length_a   1.000
_cell.length_b   1.000
_cell.length_c   1.000
_cell.angle_alpha   90.00
_cell.angle_beta   90.00
_cell.angle_gamma   90.00
#
_symmetry.space_group_name_H-M   'P 1'
#
loop_
_entity.id
_entity.type
_entity.pdbx_description
1 polymer ?
#
loop_
_entity_poly.entity_id
_entity_poly.type
_entity_poly.pdbx_seq_one_letter_code
_entity_poly.pdbx_strand_id
1 'polypeptide(L)'
;EDYPKSHIEPYDTELLSIKILNAGANGDKVVEGTIDEAKKTINFPRLDVETDFSALSIEAELSEGAALQSEVMDYSMDAETNEKTQVLRIINHNRYKDYLMKVRKRVPVFGADFEKPTVYNFSGDNIYSDFADAGSTRCASFDGEHVLIVSRRSSAPFPHLLKVSDLKKGEINPIYLNVTDVTGGTFACNMGALINGHV
;
A
#
# COMPACT_ATOMS: atom_id res chain seq x y z
N GLU A 1 -23.03 65.03 -8.12
CA GLU A 1 -22.73 64.16 -9.30
C GLU A 1 -22.79 62.72 -8.83
N ASP A 2 -23.83 62.00 -9.26
CA ASP A 2 -24.03 60.59 -8.93
C ASP A 2 -23.18 59.78 -9.93
N TYR A 3 -22.00 59.35 -9.49
CA TYR A 3 -21.20 58.40 -10.26
C TYR A 3 -21.95 57.07 -10.28
N PRO A 4 -22.12 56.42 -11.44
CA PRO A 4 -22.70 55.10 -11.50
C PRO A 4 -21.87 54.14 -10.66
N LYS A 5 -22.48 53.52 -9.64
CA LYS A 5 -21.84 52.46 -8.87
C LYS A 5 -21.42 51.38 -9.85
N SER A 6 -20.11 51.16 -9.97
CA SER A 6 -19.62 50.04 -10.75
C SER A 6 -20.18 48.75 -10.14
N HIS A 7 -21.03 48.09 -10.87
CA HIS A 7 -21.52 46.77 -10.49
C HIS A 7 -20.39 45.81 -10.65
N ILE A 8 -19.70 45.50 -9.56
CA ILE A 8 -18.67 44.44 -9.55
C ILE A 8 -19.44 43.16 -9.40
N GLU A 9 -19.58 42.40 -10.50
CA GLU A 9 -20.07 41.02 -10.42
C GLU A 9 -19.09 40.22 -9.54
N PRO A 10 -19.60 39.63 -8.46
CA PRO A 10 -18.75 38.80 -7.59
C PRO A 10 -18.52 37.46 -8.29
N TYR A 11 -17.51 37.41 -9.16
CA TYR A 11 -17.04 36.13 -9.73
C TYR A 11 -16.24 35.40 -8.66
N ASP A 12 -16.94 34.72 -7.77
CA ASP A 12 -16.30 33.97 -6.69
C ASP A 12 -15.61 32.75 -7.21
N THR A 13 -14.49 32.41 -6.60
CA THR A 13 -13.66 31.24 -6.93
C THR A 13 -13.47 30.36 -5.69
N GLU A 14 -14.56 30.14 -4.94
CA GLU A 14 -14.51 29.32 -3.74
C GLU A 14 -14.51 27.85 -4.07
N LEU A 15 -13.72 27.08 -3.33
CA LEU A 15 -13.68 25.63 -3.35
C LEU A 15 -14.43 25.11 -2.13
N LEU A 16 -15.57 24.48 -2.33
CA LEU A 16 -16.44 23.98 -1.26
C LEU A 16 -16.09 22.55 -0.88
N SER A 17 -15.87 21.70 -1.86
CA SER A 17 -15.39 20.32 -1.67
C SER A 17 -14.53 19.86 -2.84
N ILE A 18 -13.70 18.84 -2.62
CA ILE A 18 -12.87 18.24 -3.66
C ILE A 18 -12.67 16.76 -3.42
N LYS A 19 -12.68 15.98 -4.51
CA LYS A 19 -12.53 14.52 -4.48
C LYS A 19 -11.64 14.06 -5.62
N ILE A 20 -10.94 12.95 -5.39
CA ILE A 20 -10.34 12.12 -6.43
C ILE A 20 -11.30 10.96 -6.66
N LEU A 21 -11.72 10.72 -7.90
CA LEU A 21 -12.76 9.76 -8.22
C LEU A 21 -12.23 8.36 -8.54
N ASN A 22 -10.98 8.26 -8.99
CA ASN A 22 -10.41 7.05 -9.58
C ASN A 22 -9.20 6.51 -8.81
N ALA A 23 -9.23 6.56 -7.49
CA ALA A 23 -8.19 5.97 -6.67
C ALA A 23 -8.32 4.43 -6.59
N GLY A 24 -7.22 3.75 -6.19
CA GLY A 24 -7.15 2.30 -6.03
C GLY A 24 -6.86 1.55 -7.33
N ALA A 25 -6.61 0.24 -7.23
CA ALA A 25 -6.22 -0.63 -8.35
C ALA A 25 -7.24 -0.69 -9.49
N ASN A 26 -8.52 -0.59 -9.16
CA ASN A 26 -9.61 -0.65 -10.14
C ASN A 26 -10.03 0.75 -10.64
N GLY A 27 -9.49 1.82 -10.06
CA GLY A 27 -9.89 3.19 -10.39
C GLY A 27 -11.34 3.52 -10.00
N ASP A 28 -11.87 2.91 -8.95
CA ASP A 28 -13.26 3.03 -8.53
C ASP A 28 -13.44 3.60 -7.12
N LYS A 29 -12.35 3.93 -6.43
CA LYS A 29 -12.40 4.51 -5.09
C LYS A 29 -12.45 6.02 -5.14
N VAL A 30 -13.44 6.59 -4.46
CA VAL A 30 -13.54 8.03 -4.25
C VAL A 30 -12.82 8.40 -2.94
N VAL A 31 -11.95 9.41 -3.02
CA VAL A 31 -11.20 9.90 -1.87
C VAL A 31 -11.41 11.41 -1.72
N GLU A 32 -11.89 11.84 -0.55
CA GLU A 32 -12.14 13.25 -0.25
C GLU A 32 -10.85 13.95 0.18
N GLY A 33 -10.69 15.19 -0.28
CA GLY A 33 -9.59 16.09 0.10
C GLY A 33 -9.99 17.02 1.24
N THR A 34 -9.03 17.39 2.06
CA THR A 34 -9.18 18.41 3.10
C THR A 34 -8.62 19.73 2.60
N ILE A 35 -9.44 20.77 2.63
CA ILE A 35 -9.10 22.13 2.17
C ILE A 35 -8.68 22.97 3.38
N ASP A 36 -7.51 23.59 3.29
CA ASP A 36 -7.06 24.66 4.21
C ASP A 36 -7.10 25.98 3.44
N GLU A 37 -8.17 26.71 3.62
CA GLU A 37 -8.41 27.97 2.91
C GLU A 37 -7.40 29.06 3.30
N ALA A 38 -6.93 29.07 4.55
CA ALA A 38 -5.96 30.05 5.02
C ALA A 38 -4.58 29.88 4.36
N LYS A 39 -4.19 28.62 4.13
CA LYS A 39 -2.90 28.28 3.50
C LYS A 39 -3.02 28.03 1.99
N LYS A 40 -4.25 28.02 1.46
CA LYS A 40 -4.52 27.64 0.06
C LYS A 40 -3.92 26.28 -0.28
N THR A 41 -4.13 25.30 0.60
CA THR A 41 -3.64 23.94 0.39
C THR A 41 -4.77 22.91 0.43
N ILE A 42 -4.60 21.85 -0.36
CA ILE A 42 -5.50 20.71 -0.39
C ILE A 42 -4.67 19.47 -0.08
N ASN A 43 -5.11 18.70 0.90
CA ASN A 43 -4.45 17.47 1.31
C ASN A 43 -5.38 16.29 1.17
N PHE A 44 -4.92 15.24 0.51
CA PHE A 44 -5.61 13.95 0.44
C PHE A 44 -5.00 12.95 1.41
N PRO A 45 -5.78 11.98 1.92
CA PRO A 45 -5.24 10.77 2.52
C PRO A 45 -4.26 10.10 1.56
N ARG A 46 -3.38 9.24 2.09
CA ARG A 46 -2.46 8.47 1.23
C ARG A 46 -3.25 7.52 0.33
N LEU A 47 -3.05 7.64 -0.98
CA LEU A 47 -3.67 6.77 -1.98
C LEU A 47 -2.92 5.43 -2.07
N ASP A 48 -3.63 4.39 -2.45
CA ASP A 48 -3.05 3.06 -2.68
C ASP A 48 -1.99 3.13 -3.79
N VAL A 49 -0.93 2.34 -3.66
CA VAL A 49 0.21 2.33 -4.60
C VAL A 49 -0.19 1.93 -6.03
N GLU A 50 -1.28 1.17 -6.16
CA GLU A 50 -1.83 0.67 -7.43
C GLU A 50 -2.75 1.69 -8.12
N THR A 51 -2.93 2.88 -7.53
CA THR A 51 -3.66 3.99 -8.17
C THR A 51 -2.92 4.45 -9.41
N ASP A 52 -3.66 4.69 -10.51
CA ASP A 52 -3.07 5.35 -11.69
C ASP A 52 -2.85 6.84 -11.42
N PHE A 53 -1.65 7.17 -10.97
CA PHE A 53 -1.25 8.56 -10.70
C PHE A 53 -1.03 9.39 -11.96
N SER A 54 -0.97 8.79 -13.15
CA SER A 54 -0.74 9.54 -14.40
C SER A 54 -1.97 10.33 -14.85
N ALA A 55 -3.17 9.97 -14.36
CA ALA A 55 -4.43 10.56 -14.78
C ALA A 55 -5.45 10.57 -13.64
N LEU A 56 -5.16 11.28 -12.53
CA LEU A 56 -6.10 11.43 -11.44
C LEU A 56 -7.29 12.29 -11.87
N SER A 57 -8.49 11.73 -11.76
CA SER A 57 -9.74 12.42 -12.04
C SER A 57 -10.21 13.20 -10.81
N ILE A 58 -10.36 14.51 -10.96
CA ILE A 58 -10.71 15.44 -9.90
C ILE A 58 -12.14 15.93 -10.09
N GLU A 59 -12.92 15.83 -9.04
CA GLU A 59 -14.24 16.47 -8.95
C GLU A 59 -14.21 17.50 -7.82
N ALA A 60 -14.77 18.66 -8.06
CA ALA A 60 -14.87 19.72 -7.07
C ALA A 60 -16.25 20.39 -7.09
N GLU A 61 -16.74 20.72 -5.91
CA GLU A 61 -17.88 21.61 -5.74
C GLU A 61 -17.35 23.03 -5.59
N LEU A 62 -17.82 23.93 -6.45
CA LEU A 62 -17.30 25.28 -6.59
C LEU A 62 -18.44 26.30 -6.47
N SER A 63 -18.08 27.57 -6.24
CA SER A 63 -19.02 28.67 -6.35
C SER A 63 -19.63 28.77 -7.75
N GLU A 64 -20.78 29.38 -7.85
CA GLU A 64 -21.53 29.53 -9.11
C GLU A 64 -20.70 30.17 -10.22
N GLY A 65 -20.71 29.54 -11.38
CA GLY A 65 -19.95 29.97 -12.55
C GLY A 65 -18.46 29.68 -12.53
N ALA A 66 -17.93 29.14 -11.42
CA ALA A 66 -16.52 28.70 -11.35
C ALA A 66 -16.32 27.30 -11.92
N ALA A 67 -15.12 27.05 -12.45
CA ALA A 67 -14.71 25.75 -12.96
C ALA A 67 -13.26 25.45 -12.62
N LEU A 68 -12.91 24.16 -12.57
CA LEU A 68 -11.51 23.73 -12.53
C LEU A 68 -10.85 24.01 -13.89
N GLN A 69 -9.61 24.47 -13.88
CA GLN A 69 -8.81 24.59 -15.12
C GLN A 69 -8.55 23.23 -15.75
N SER A 70 -8.41 22.18 -14.93
CA SER A 70 -8.24 20.80 -15.37
C SER A 70 -8.93 19.87 -14.38
N GLU A 71 -9.72 18.94 -14.90
CA GLU A 71 -10.38 17.88 -14.12
C GLU A 71 -9.53 16.59 -14.09
N VAL A 72 -8.47 16.52 -14.88
CA VAL A 72 -7.52 15.41 -14.88
C VAL A 72 -6.12 15.95 -14.68
N MET A 73 -5.40 15.37 -13.73
CA MET A 73 -4.05 15.83 -13.36
C MET A 73 -3.06 14.66 -13.29
N ASP A 74 -1.85 14.88 -13.82
CA ASP A 74 -0.75 13.92 -13.76
C ASP A 74 0.05 14.08 -12.47
N TYR A 75 -0.12 13.13 -11.58
CA TYR A 75 0.63 12.98 -10.33
C TYR A 75 1.63 11.82 -10.38
N SER A 76 2.09 11.41 -11.57
CA SER A 76 3.14 10.39 -11.70
C SER A 76 4.32 10.70 -10.78
N MET A 77 4.77 9.66 -10.07
CA MET A 77 5.87 9.70 -9.12
C MET A 77 6.84 8.56 -9.45
N ASP A 78 8.12 8.83 -9.32
CA ASP A 78 9.15 7.80 -9.43
C ASP A 78 9.12 6.83 -8.23
N ALA A 79 10.03 5.85 -8.22
CA ALA A 79 10.08 4.83 -7.16
C ALA A 79 10.48 5.40 -5.79
N GLU A 80 11.20 6.51 -5.77
CA GLU A 80 11.72 7.13 -4.55
C GLU A 80 10.79 8.21 -4.00
N THR A 81 9.94 8.77 -4.85
CA THR A 81 9.02 9.86 -4.51
C THR A 81 7.67 9.32 -4.04
N ASN A 82 7.26 9.71 -2.86
CA ASN A 82 6.00 9.27 -2.25
C ASN A 82 4.96 10.40 -2.12
N GLU A 83 5.31 11.60 -2.52
CA GLU A 83 4.40 12.75 -2.57
C GLU A 83 4.74 13.70 -3.71
N LYS A 84 3.70 14.33 -4.26
CA LYS A 84 3.81 15.35 -5.29
C LYS A 84 2.82 16.46 -5.01
N THR A 85 3.24 17.69 -5.21
CA THR A 85 2.38 18.88 -5.04
C THR A 85 2.30 19.60 -6.37
N GLN A 86 1.09 19.95 -6.78
CA GLN A 86 0.83 20.73 -7.99
C GLN A 86 -0.17 21.84 -7.70
N VAL A 87 -0.24 22.81 -8.60
CA VAL A 87 -1.23 23.88 -8.53
C VAL A 87 -2.54 23.39 -9.13
N LEU A 88 -3.61 23.44 -8.33
CA LEU A 88 -4.97 23.32 -8.80
C LEU A 88 -5.53 24.74 -8.98
N ARG A 89 -5.95 25.10 -10.18
CA ARG A 89 -6.48 26.41 -10.48
C ARG A 89 -7.99 26.34 -10.70
N ILE A 90 -8.69 27.23 -10.00
CA ILE A 90 -10.11 27.49 -10.17
C ILE A 90 -10.26 28.80 -10.94
N ILE A 91 -11.11 28.81 -11.95
CA ILE A 91 -11.34 29.96 -12.83
C ILE A 91 -12.81 30.34 -12.79
N ASN A 92 -13.07 31.62 -12.68
CA ASN A 92 -14.42 32.20 -12.87
C ASN A 92 -14.26 33.49 -13.68
N HIS A 93 -14.62 33.44 -14.96
CA HIS A 93 -14.40 34.51 -15.92
C HIS A 93 -12.93 34.96 -15.98
N ASN A 94 -12.66 36.21 -15.58
CA ASN A 94 -11.28 36.75 -15.56
C ASN A 94 -10.59 36.63 -14.19
N ARG A 95 -11.20 35.97 -13.24
CA ARG A 95 -10.62 35.69 -11.92
C ARG A 95 -10.14 34.27 -11.82
N TYR A 96 -9.14 34.07 -11.00
CA TYR A 96 -8.67 32.74 -10.67
C TYR A 96 -8.21 32.67 -9.20
N LYS A 97 -8.20 31.45 -8.67
CA LYS A 97 -7.64 31.12 -7.36
C LYS A 97 -6.86 29.83 -7.47
N ASP A 98 -5.66 29.85 -6.91
CA ASP A 98 -4.75 28.72 -6.93
C ASP A 98 -4.68 28.06 -5.55
N TYR A 99 -4.69 26.74 -5.54
CA TYR A 99 -4.41 25.90 -4.38
C TYR A 99 -3.22 25.00 -4.65
N LEU A 100 -2.41 24.75 -3.63
CA LEU A 100 -1.36 23.72 -3.67
C LEU A 100 -1.99 22.38 -3.28
N MET A 101 -2.28 21.56 -4.26
CA MET A 101 -2.86 20.24 -4.08
C MET A 101 -1.75 19.20 -3.89
N LYS A 102 -1.71 18.60 -2.70
CA LYS A 102 -0.74 17.56 -2.34
C LYS A 102 -1.37 16.19 -2.41
N VAL A 103 -0.80 15.32 -3.22
CA VAL A 103 -1.14 13.91 -3.33
C VAL A 103 0.01 13.06 -2.81
N ARG A 104 -0.31 12.04 -2.03
CA ARG A 104 0.67 11.14 -1.41
C ARG A 104 0.36 9.70 -1.75
N LYS A 105 1.37 8.96 -2.15
CA LYS A 105 1.33 7.52 -2.32
C LYS A 105 1.52 6.83 -0.97
N ARG A 106 0.79 5.75 -0.73
CA ARG A 106 1.00 4.92 0.46
C ARG A 106 2.39 4.31 0.37
N VAL A 107 3.20 4.53 1.40
CA VAL A 107 4.49 3.86 1.53
C VAL A 107 4.20 2.47 2.07
N PRO A 108 4.74 1.39 1.46
CA PRO A 108 4.70 0.08 2.08
C PRO A 108 5.29 0.18 3.48
N VAL A 109 4.52 -0.17 4.48
CA VAL A 109 5.05 -0.28 5.84
C VAL A 109 5.90 -1.54 5.85
N PHE A 110 7.22 -1.37 5.82
CA PHE A 110 8.14 -2.47 6.05
C PHE A 110 8.05 -2.82 7.54
N GLY A 111 7.33 -3.87 7.84
CA GLY A 111 7.13 -4.36 9.20
C GLY A 111 5.88 -5.21 9.31
N ALA A 112 5.77 -5.94 10.42
CA ALA A 112 4.60 -6.75 10.70
C ALA A 112 3.42 -5.84 11.10
N ASP A 113 2.26 -6.07 10.49
CA ASP A 113 1.01 -5.50 10.97
C ASP A 113 0.52 -6.31 12.18
N PHE A 114 0.92 -5.87 13.35
CA PHE A 114 0.56 -6.53 14.61
C PHE A 114 -0.92 -6.36 14.99
N GLU A 115 -1.64 -5.46 14.34
CA GLU A 115 -3.08 -5.28 14.60
C GLU A 115 -3.93 -6.30 13.84
N LYS A 116 -3.41 -6.83 12.72
CA LYS A 116 -4.12 -7.79 11.86
C LYS A 116 -3.21 -8.96 11.46
N PRO A 117 -2.67 -9.72 12.42
CA PRO A 117 -1.83 -10.88 12.09
C PRO A 117 -2.66 -11.96 11.42
N THR A 118 -2.10 -12.60 10.39
CA THR A 118 -2.63 -13.89 9.91
C THR A 118 -1.93 -14.99 10.67
N VAL A 119 -2.68 -15.78 11.45
CA VAL A 119 -2.13 -16.85 12.28
C VAL A 119 -2.40 -18.20 11.64
N TYR A 120 -1.35 -18.97 11.39
CA TYR A 120 -1.42 -20.38 11.00
C TYR A 120 -1.02 -21.21 12.20
N ASN A 121 -2.00 -21.90 12.81
CA ASN A 121 -1.76 -22.68 14.02
C ASN A 121 -1.50 -24.15 13.66
N PHE A 122 -0.30 -24.63 13.97
CA PHE A 122 0.16 -26.02 13.77
C PHE A 122 0.31 -26.76 15.10
N SER A 123 -0.46 -26.41 16.13
CA SER A 123 -0.44 -27.09 17.41
C SER A 123 -1.66 -28.02 17.59
N GLY A 124 -1.54 -28.98 18.50
CA GLY A 124 -2.61 -29.94 18.79
C GLY A 124 -2.97 -30.79 17.56
N ASP A 125 -4.25 -30.86 17.23
CA ASP A 125 -4.77 -31.66 16.12
C ASP A 125 -4.46 -31.06 14.72
N ASN A 126 -3.89 -29.85 14.68
CA ASN A 126 -3.52 -29.18 13.44
C ASN A 126 -2.08 -29.42 13.01
N ILE A 127 -1.36 -30.27 13.71
CA ILE A 127 0.02 -30.64 13.33
C ILE A 127 -0.03 -31.46 12.05
N TYR A 128 0.74 -31.05 11.04
CA TYR A 128 0.96 -31.88 9.85
C TYR A 128 2.13 -32.83 10.08
N SER A 129 2.16 -33.96 9.35
CA SER A 129 3.08 -35.09 9.60
C SER A 129 4.56 -34.70 9.59
N ASP A 130 4.91 -33.65 8.83
CA ASP A 130 6.29 -33.23 8.64
C ASP A 130 6.70 -32.07 9.54
N PHE A 131 5.79 -31.61 10.40
CA PHE A 131 6.13 -30.65 11.44
C PHE A 131 6.66 -31.41 12.65
N ALA A 132 7.93 -31.25 12.94
CA ALA A 132 8.52 -31.84 14.12
C ALA A 132 8.04 -31.09 15.36
N ASP A 133 7.51 -31.84 16.30
CA ASP A 133 7.09 -31.30 17.59
C ASP A 133 8.27 -30.71 18.40
N ALA A 134 7.98 -30.23 19.59
CA ALA A 134 8.75 -29.35 20.46
C ALA A 134 10.27 -29.58 20.62
N GLY A 135 10.86 -30.57 20.03
CA GLY A 135 12.30 -30.85 20.16
C GLY A 135 13.12 -30.68 18.90
N SER A 136 12.50 -30.77 17.75
CA SER A 136 13.22 -30.92 16.47
C SER A 136 13.13 -29.71 15.54
N THR A 137 12.04 -28.96 15.53
CA THR A 137 11.95 -27.68 14.80
C THR A 137 12.74 -26.61 15.54
N ARG A 138 13.67 -25.95 14.86
CA ARG A 138 14.67 -25.07 15.47
C ARG A 138 14.62 -23.63 15.00
N CYS A 139 14.25 -23.42 13.75
CA CYS A 139 14.30 -22.11 13.13
C CYS A 139 13.22 -22.00 12.08
N ALA A 140 12.76 -20.80 11.87
CA ALA A 140 11.92 -20.45 10.74
C ALA A 140 12.46 -19.18 10.08
N SER A 141 12.25 -19.03 8.79
CA SER A 141 12.56 -17.83 8.03
C SER A 141 11.48 -17.57 6.98
N PHE A 142 11.37 -16.36 6.51
CA PHE A 142 10.31 -15.94 5.60
C PHE A 142 10.85 -14.93 4.58
N ASP A 143 10.50 -15.09 3.30
CA ASP A 143 10.90 -14.21 2.20
C ASP A 143 9.75 -13.40 1.59
N GLY A 144 8.54 -13.51 2.12
CA GLY A 144 7.32 -12.90 1.57
C GLY A 144 6.41 -13.89 0.85
N GLU A 145 6.95 -14.97 0.30
CA GLU A 145 6.22 -16.00 -0.45
C GLU A 145 6.22 -17.36 0.26
N HIS A 146 7.35 -17.71 0.86
CA HIS A 146 7.56 -19.00 1.51
C HIS A 146 7.96 -18.84 2.97
N VAL A 147 7.56 -19.80 3.79
CA VAL A 147 8.04 -20.01 5.15
C VAL A 147 8.97 -21.19 5.16
N LEU A 148 10.24 -20.98 5.49
CA LEU A 148 11.21 -22.03 5.74
C LEU A 148 11.01 -22.59 7.15
N ILE A 149 10.85 -23.90 7.26
CA ILE A 149 10.85 -24.63 8.54
C ILE A 149 12.15 -25.45 8.59
N VAL A 150 12.99 -25.15 9.57
CA VAL A 150 14.26 -25.86 9.78
C VAL A 150 14.13 -26.83 10.93
N SER A 151 14.26 -28.12 10.62
CA SER A 151 14.26 -29.22 11.58
C SER A 151 15.63 -29.90 11.64
N ARG A 152 15.97 -30.49 12.80
CA ARG A 152 17.18 -31.29 12.92
C ARG A 152 17.15 -32.46 11.96
N ARG A 153 18.27 -32.72 11.32
CA ARG A 153 18.41 -33.79 10.30
C ARG A 153 18.36 -35.22 10.85
N SER A 154 18.38 -35.45 12.14
CA SER A 154 18.52 -36.81 12.70
C SER A 154 17.38 -37.78 12.36
N SER A 155 16.29 -37.26 11.85
CA SER A 155 15.14 -38.03 11.38
C SER A 155 14.24 -37.12 10.52
N ALA A 156 13.44 -37.70 9.64
CA ALA A 156 12.33 -36.92 9.07
C ALA A 156 11.51 -36.31 10.21
N PRO A 157 11.00 -35.09 10.03
CA PRO A 157 10.92 -34.31 8.80
C PRO A 157 12.18 -33.50 8.55
N PHE A 158 12.57 -33.44 7.28
CA PHE A 158 13.68 -32.61 6.81
C PHE A 158 13.28 -31.14 6.72
N PRO A 159 14.23 -30.20 6.65
CA PRO A 159 13.95 -28.82 6.33
C PRO A 159 13.09 -28.70 5.08
N HIS A 160 12.06 -27.86 5.13
CA HIS A 160 11.11 -27.72 4.04
C HIS A 160 10.54 -26.29 3.99
N LEU A 161 9.96 -25.97 2.86
CA LEU A 161 9.26 -24.71 2.63
C LEU A 161 7.74 -24.96 2.67
N LEU A 162 6.99 -23.99 3.21
CA LEU A 162 5.55 -23.90 3.08
C LEU A 162 5.21 -22.66 2.27
N LYS A 163 4.40 -22.82 1.23
CA LYS A 163 3.97 -21.70 0.40
C LYS A 163 2.83 -20.96 1.07
N VAL A 164 2.98 -19.66 1.29
CA VAL A 164 1.96 -18.84 1.98
C VAL A 164 0.64 -18.81 1.22
N SER A 165 0.67 -18.83 -0.12
CA SER A 165 -0.55 -18.92 -0.93
C SER A 165 -1.37 -20.19 -0.69
N ASP A 166 -0.72 -21.30 -0.36
CA ASP A 166 -1.37 -22.58 -0.04
C ASP A 166 -1.94 -22.53 1.38
N LEU A 167 -1.16 -22.01 2.33
CA LEU A 167 -1.61 -21.80 3.71
C LEU A 167 -2.88 -20.94 3.78
N LYS A 168 -2.98 -19.90 2.94
CA LYS A 168 -4.17 -19.05 2.84
C LYS A 168 -5.43 -19.80 2.38
N LYS A 169 -5.25 -20.92 1.66
CA LYS A 169 -6.34 -21.81 1.24
C LYS A 169 -6.62 -22.93 2.24
N GLY A 170 -5.82 -23.03 3.32
CA GLY A 170 -5.86 -24.14 4.27
C GLY A 170 -5.15 -25.41 3.78
N GLU A 171 -4.31 -25.26 2.76
CA GLU A 171 -3.53 -26.38 2.19
C GLU A 171 -2.12 -26.41 2.77
N ILE A 172 -1.62 -27.59 3.09
CA ILE A 172 -0.27 -27.79 3.62
C ILE A 172 0.49 -28.72 2.66
N ASN A 173 1.32 -28.12 1.81
CA ASN A 173 2.08 -28.85 0.77
C ASN A 173 3.58 -28.58 0.97
N PRO A 174 4.29 -29.38 1.83
CA PRO A 174 5.70 -29.16 2.10
C PRO A 174 6.56 -29.35 0.86
N ILE A 175 7.49 -28.43 0.61
CA ILE A 175 8.52 -28.52 -0.42
C ILE A 175 9.82 -28.87 0.29
N TYR A 176 10.27 -30.10 0.16
CA TYR A 176 11.47 -30.58 0.85
C TYR A 176 12.76 -30.03 0.23
N LEU A 177 13.68 -29.64 1.11
CA LEU A 177 15.01 -29.19 0.70
C LEU A 177 15.95 -30.39 0.56
N ASN A 178 16.77 -30.37 -0.47
CA ASN A 178 17.85 -31.33 -0.60
C ASN A 178 18.98 -30.93 0.37
N VAL A 179 19.15 -31.74 1.41
CA VAL A 179 20.20 -31.54 2.43
C VAL A 179 21.29 -32.62 2.37
N THR A 180 21.44 -33.28 1.23
CA THR A 180 22.37 -34.41 1.07
C THR A 180 23.80 -33.96 1.33
N ASP A 181 24.19 -32.79 0.90
CA ASP A 181 25.52 -32.22 1.03
C ASP A 181 25.79 -31.51 2.35
N VAL A 182 24.75 -31.40 3.21
CA VAL A 182 24.90 -30.78 4.52
C VAL A 182 25.55 -31.79 5.46
N THR A 183 26.78 -31.53 5.87
CA THR A 183 27.55 -32.38 6.82
C THR A 183 27.44 -31.79 8.23
N GLY A 184 27.46 -32.62 9.28
CA GLY A 184 27.42 -32.08 10.65
C GLY A 184 26.74 -32.97 11.71
N GLY A 185 26.53 -34.23 11.45
CA GLY A 185 26.00 -35.20 12.44
C GLY A 185 24.55 -34.89 12.90
N THR A 186 24.17 -35.30 14.09
CA THR A 186 22.81 -35.25 14.63
C THR A 186 22.24 -33.83 14.77
N PHE A 187 23.08 -32.84 14.89
CA PHE A 187 22.69 -31.44 15.08
C PHE A 187 22.84 -30.60 13.81
N ALA A 188 23.09 -31.20 12.67
CA ALA A 188 23.03 -30.49 11.40
C ALA A 188 21.67 -29.87 11.17
N CYS A 189 21.60 -28.79 10.42
CA CYS A 189 20.36 -28.05 10.14
C CYS A 189 19.68 -27.46 11.40
N ASN A 190 20.41 -26.77 12.24
CA ASN A 190 19.84 -26.04 13.38
C ASN A 190 19.37 -24.64 13.04
N MET A 191 19.95 -24.04 12.01
CA MET A 191 19.62 -22.70 11.54
C MET A 191 19.55 -22.70 10.02
N GLY A 192 18.71 -21.87 9.48
CA GLY A 192 18.60 -21.57 8.06
C GLY A 192 17.96 -20.21 7.87
N ALA A 193 18.28 -19.59 6.77
CA ALA A 193 17.65 -18.34 6.36
C ALA A 193 17.16 -18.49 4.93
N LEU A 194 16.01 -17.89 4.64
CA LEU A 194 15.46 -17.79 3.30
C LEU A 194 15.65 -16.35 2.82
N ILE A 195 16.49 -16.16 1.81
CA ILE A 195 16.86 -14.84 1.31
C ILE A 195 16.78 -14.87 -0.21
N ASN A 196 15.91 -14.05 -0.79
CA ASN A 196 15.74 -13.94 -2.25
C ASN A 196 15.53 -15.30 -2.95
N GLY A 197 14.72 -16.19 -2.36
CA GLY A 197 14.43 -17.52 -2.90
C GLY A 197 15.54 -18.55 -2.72
N HIS A 198 16.56 -18.25 -1.94
CA HIS A 198 17.67 -19.18 -1.60
C HIS A 198 17.66 -19.52 -0.11
N VAL A 199 17.97 -20.77 0.22
CA VAL A 199 18.13 -21.26 1.59
C VAL A 199 19.59 -21.51 1.90
#